data_bbbb5f815592db20f3219f9def3e6a83
#
_entry.id   bbbb5f815592db20f3219f9def3e6a83
#
_cell.length_a   1.000
_cell.length_b   1.000
_cell.length_c   1.000
_cell.angle_alpha   90.00
_cell.angle_beta   90.00
_cell.angle_gamma   90.00
#
_symmetry.space_group_name_H-M   'P 1'
#
loop_
_entity.id
_entity.type
_entity.pdbx_description
1 polymer ?
#
loop_
_entity_poly.entity_id
_entity_poly.type
_entity_poly.pdbx_seq_one_letter_code
_entity_poly.pdbx_strand_id
1 'polypeptide(L)'
;MQKLTFTFIVSLILTLGAAGQKISISLFNNLKLSTVLITPTSGSYRLILGDNEVELKVNQILYISRSGDSLMVRDANQNMGTWKRVTVVGQTGEDIIRVKPIVPASPARLYDDNLSFYVDLDRIFAINLIDQEKYVAAVVEAEGGLNREPEFYKVQALIVRTYTFAHLNKHLAEGFNLCDEVHCQSYLGRSEKNSDILDAVLDTKDMVIVDAERNPITAAFHANCGGQTANSEDVWVKPLPYLVSVSDRYCLGSNSSTWERSIPIGEWKKFLSQYGVDTLKIKKNSDLDFQAKTRPKYYAVMGVEIPTTDIRKHFRLRSAWFSVSAGKSEVRLSGRGYGHGVGLCQDGAINMAQKGWTYDQIVQYYYKGVSIVKLTELDMDRIRVDTTLNNMVEPNLPPPGMEFPQRPPDR
;
A
#
# COMPACT_ATOMS: atom_id res chain seq x y z
N MET A 1 -65.35 -20.08 -9.55
CA MET A 1 -64.17 -20.95 -9.78
C MET A 1 -62.93 -20.09 -9.80
N GLN A 2 -62.31 -19.84 -8.65
CA GLN A 2 -61.08 -19.11 -8.51
C GLN A 2 -59.90 -20.07 -8.64
N LYS A 3 -59.01 -19.82 -9.63
CA LYS A 3 -57.76 -20.56 -9.78
C LYS A 3 -56.71 -19.99 -8.83
N LEU A 4 -56.36 -20.73 -7.78
CA LEU A 4 -55.19 -20.49 -6.99
C LEU A 4 -53.93 -20.87 -7.79
N THR A 5 -53.11 -19.89 -8.14
CA THR A 5 -51.77 -20.09 -8.68
C THR A 5 -50.81 -20.18 -7.47
N PHE A 6 -50.29 -21.37 -7.23
CA PHE A 6 -49.22 -21.63 -6.28
C PHE A 6 -47.88 -21.22 -6.93
N THR A 7 -47.31 -20.12 -6.47
CA THR A 7 -45.95 -19.74 -6.87
C THR A 7 -44.98 -20.49 -5.95
N PHE A 8 -44.29 -21.46 -6.52
CA PHE A 8 -43.16 -22.13 -5.86
C PHE A 8 -41.98 -21.17 -5.81
N ILE A 9 -41.69 -20.62 -4.63
CA ILE A 9 -40.44 -19.94 -4.35
C ILE A 9 -39.39 -21.02 -4.12
N VAL A 10 -38.60 -21.32 -5.14
CA VAL A 10 -37.38 -22.13 -4.99
C VAL A 10 -36.38 -21.27 -4.26
N SER A 11 -36.27 -21.48 -2.96
CA SER A 11 -35.20 -20.94 -2.15
C SER A 11 -33.89 -21.64 -2.54
N LEU A 12 -33.11 -20.98 -3.41
CA LEU A 12 -31.77 -21.42 -3.77
C LEU A 12 -30.88 -21.19 -2.55
N ILE A 13 -30.73 -22.20 -1.71
CA ILE A 13 -29.71 -22.23 -0.65
C ILE A 13 -28.38 -22.31 -1.41
N LEU A 14 -27.75 -21.15 -1.64
CA LEU A 14 -26.35 -21.07 -2.00
C LEU A 14 -25.55 -21.65 -0.82
N THR A 15 -25.12 -22.90 -0.95
CA THR A 15 -24.01 -23.42 -0.17
C THR A 15 -22.79 -22.57 -0.52
N LEU A 16 -22.48 -21.60 0.31
CA LEU A 16 -21.20 -20.91 0.33
C LEU A 16 -20.14 -21.97 0.71
N GLY A 17 -19.70 -22.74 -0.29
CA GLY A 17 -18.41 -23.39 -0.23
C GLY A 17 -17.38 -22.29 -0.01
N ALA A 18 -16.36 -22.57 0.78
CA ALA A 18 -15.28 -21.67 1.19
C ALA A 18 -14.43 -21.16 0.01
N ALA A 19 -15.04 -20.49 -0.94
CA ALA A 19 -14.33 -19.68 -1.93
C ALA A 19 -13.90 -18.40 -1.20
N GLY A 20 -12.58 -18.18 -1.08
CA GLY A 20 -12.03 -16.98 -0.45
C GLY A 20 -12.63 -15.72 -1.05
N GLN A 21 -12.74 -14.66 -0.26
CA GLN A 21 -13.25 -13.37 -0.72
C GLN A 21 -12.34 -12.85 -1.85
N LYS A 22 -12.90 -12.57 -3.02
CA LYS A 22 -12.17 -11.98 -4.13
C LYS A 22 -12.27 -10.47 -4.10
N ILE A 23 -11.15 -9.83 -4.43
CA ILE A 23 -11.02 -8.36 -4.55
C ILE A 23 -10.49 -7.99 -5.93
N SER A 24 -10.83 -6.79 -6.39
CA SER A 24 -10.43 -6.27 -7.70
C SER A 24 -9.36 -5.19 -7.55
N ILE A 25 -8.20 -5.42 -8.17
CA ILE A 25 -7.03 -4.53 -8.08
C ILE A 25 -6.71 -3.97 -9.47
N SER A 26 -6.68 -2.64 -9.61
CA SER A 26 -6.22 -1.98 -10.84
C SER A 26 -4.72 -2.05 -10.94
N LEU A 27 -4.22 -2.67 -12.01
CA LEU A 27 -2.81 -2.93 -12.26
C LEU A 27 -2.18 -1.82 -13.09
N PHE A 28 -0.91 -1.48 -12.78
CA PHE A 28 -0.15 -0.44 -13.47
C PHE A 28 -0.93 0.88 -13.49
N ASN A 29 -1.54 1.21 -12.37
CA ASN A 29 -2.49 2.32 -12.28
C ASN A 29 -1.88 3.69 -12.58
N ASN A 30 -0.57 3.85 -12.37
CA ASN A 30 0.21 5.05 -12.73
C ASN A 30 0.52 5.18 -14.24
N LEU A 31 0.22 4.15 -15.04
CA LEU A 31 0.51 4.15 -16.48
C LEU A 31 -0.75 4.38 -17.31
N LYS A 32 -0.64 5.21 -18.37
CA LYS A 32 -1.68 5.34 -19.38
C LYS A 32 -1.52 4.21 -20.41
N LEU A 33 -1.94 2.99 -20.04
CA LEU A 33 -1.77 1.80 -20.87
C LEU A 33 -2.55 1.92 -22.19
N SER A 34 -1.90 1.59 -23.30
CA SER A 34 -2.55 1.46 -24.61
C SER A 34 -2.31 0.10 -25.27
N THR A 35 -1.29 -0.65 -24.82
CA THR A 35 -1.05 -2.03 -25.26
C THR A 35 -0.43 -2.83 -24.14
N VAL A 36 -1.01 -4.00 -23.87
CA VAL A 36 -0.47 -4.98 -22.93
C VAL A 36 -0.34 -6.35 -23.59
N LEU A 37 0.63 -7.12 -23.15
CA LEU A 37 0.82 -8.51 -23.53
C LEU A 37 0.52 -9.38 -22.34
N ILE A 38 -0.28 -10.43 -22.52
CA ILE A 38 -0.54 -11.45 -21.52
C ILE A 38 -0.07 -12.81 -21.99
N THR A 39 0.37 -13.64 -21.03
CA THR A 39 0.87 -14.99 -21.31
C THR A 39 0.61 -15.88 -20.10
N PRO A 40 -0.28 -16.90 -20.19
CA PRO A 40 -0.38 -17.93 -19.17
C PRO A 40 0.98 -18.61 -18.97
N THR A 41 1.46 -18.72 -17.73
CA THR A 41 2.73 -19.37 -17.41
C THR A 41 2.55 -20.69 -16.68
N SER A 42 1.39 -20.87 -16.05
CA SER A 42 1.00 -22.12 -15.37
C SER A 42 -0.53 -22.21 -15.32
N GLY A 43 -1.05 -23.41 -15.15
CA GLY A 43 -2.47 -23.68 -15.01
C GLY A 43 -3.24 -23.70 -16.36
N SER A 44 -4.53 -23.44 -16.29
CA SER A 44 -5.44 -23.43 -17.44
C SER A 44 -6.30 -22.17 -17.40
N TYR A 45 -6.36 -21.47 -18.54
CA TYR A 45 -7.13 -20.23 -18.64
C TYR A 45 -8.16 -20.28 -19.77
N ARG A 46 -9.30 -19.61 -19.58
CA ARG A 46 -10.25 -19.27 -20.62
C ARG A 46 -10.28 -17.77 -20.88
N LEU A 47 -10.22 -17.41 -22.15
CA LEU A 47 -10.41 -16.06 -22.65
C LEU A 47 -11.88 -15.88 -23.00
N ILE A 48 -12.53 -14.88 -22.41
CA ILE A 48 -13.94 -14.55 -22.67
C ILE A 48 -13.99 -13.27 -23.50
N LEU A 49 -14.60 -13.37 -24.69
CA LEU A 49 -14.74 -12.32 -25.69
C LEU A 49 -16.22 -12.19 -26.07
N GLY A 50 -16.97 -11.33 -25.38
CA GLY A 50 -18.44 -11.31 -25.48
C GLY A 50 -19.03 -12.67 -25.09
N ASP A 51 -19.77 -13.33 -26.02
CA ASP A 51 -20.33 -14.65 -25.80
C ASP A 51 -19.40 -15.81 -26.21
N ASN A 52 -18.19 -15.49 -26.70
CA ASN A 52 -17.22 -16.49 -27.13
C ASN A 52 -16.24 -16.82 -25.99
N GLU A 53 -15.98 -18.11 -25.82
CA GLU A 53 -14.94 -18.62 -24.91
C GLU A 53 -13.86 -19.33 -25.72
N VAL A 54 -12.60 -19.03 -25.43
CA VAL A 54 -11.43 -19.61 -26.08
C VAL A 54 -10.46 -20.10 -25.02
N GLU A 55 -10.01 -21.34 -25.11
CA GLU A 55 -8.96 -21.87 -24.24
C GLU A 55 -7.63 -21.15 -24.54
N LEU A 56 -6.94 -20.69 -23.50
CA LEU A 56 -5.60 -20.15 -23.57
C LEU A 56 -4.59 -21.18 -23.10
N LYS A 57 -3.71 -21.55 -24.00
CA LYS A 57 -2.62 -22.49 -23.71
C LYS A 57 -1.47 -21.81 -22.95
N VAL A 58 -0.80 -22.57 -22.10
CA VAL A 58 0.45 -22.12 -21.47
C VAL A 58 1.44 -21.66 -22.55
N ASN A 59 2.11 -20.52 -22.29
CA ASN A 59 3.02 -19.82 -23.20
C ASN A 59 2.36 -19.21 -24.46
N GLN A 60 1.05 -19.28 -24.62
CA GLN A 60 0.36 -18.54 -25.68
C GLN A 60 0.40 -17.03 -25.39
N ILE A 61 0.85 -16.27 -26.38
CA ILE A 61 0.99 -14.82 -26.27
C ILE A 61 -0.21 -14.12 -26.87
N LEU A 62 -0.86 -13.27 -26.08
CA LEU A 62 -1.94 -12.40 -26.55
C LEU A 62 -1.55 -10.93 -26.41
N TYR A 63 -1.82 -10.15 -27.43
CA TYR A 63 -1.76 -8.70 -27.42
C TYR A 63 -3.16 -8.14 -27.24
N ILE A 64 -3.34 -7.26 -26.28
CA ILE A 64 -4.56 -6.50 -26.04
C ILE A 64 -4.19 -5.04 -26.23
N SER A 65 -4.73 -4.40 -27.27
CA SER A 65 -4.43 -3.03 -27.66
C SER A 65 -5.70 -2.19 -27.66
N ARG A 66 -5.61 -0.92 -27.27
CA ARG A 66 -6.71 0.02 -27.37
C ARG A 66 -7.03 0.32 -28.84
N SER A 67 -8.31 0.28 -29.18
CA SER A 67 -8.86 0.64 -30.48
C SER A 67 -10.11 1.52 -30.26
N GLY A 68 -9.89 2.84 -30.20
CA GLY A 68 -10.93 3.79 -29.78
C GLY A 68 -11.32 3.57 -28.32
N ASP A 69 -12.59 3.28 -28.08
CA ASP A 69 -13.20 2.96 -26.79
C ASP A 69 -13.33 1.43 -26.54
N SER A 70 -12.59 0.64 -27.30
CA SER A 70 -12.64 -0.82 -27.30
C SER A 70 -11.25 -1.43 -27.31
N LEU A 71 -11.16 -2.74 -27.14
CA LEU A 71 -9.93 -3.52 -27.09
C LEU A 71 -9.83 -4.40 -28.33
N MET A 72 -8.76 -4.27 -29.11
CA MET A 72 -8.39 -5.22 -30.15
C MET A 72 -7.54 -6.33 -29.53
N VAL A 73 -7.96 -7.59 -29.76
CA VAL A 73 -7.25 -8.79 -29.26
C VAL A 73 -6.68 -9.55 -30.44
N ARG A 74 -5.38 -9.91 -30.35
CA ARG A 74 -4.71 -10.75 -31.33
C ARG A 74 -3.67 -11.65 -30.69
N ASP A 75 -3.45 -12.81 -31.29
CA ASP A 75 -2.27 -13.64 -31.04
C ASP A 75 -1.26 -13.51 -32.20
N ALA A 76 -0.29 -14.43 -32.27
CA ALA A 76 0.72 -14.44 -33.34
C ALA A 76 0.12 -14.78 -34.73
N ASN A 77 -1.02 -15.49 -34.77
CA ASN A 77 -1.54 -16.11 -35.99
C ASN A 77 -2.80 -15.39 -36.51
N GLN A 78 -3.59 -14.75 -35.63
CA GLN A 78 -4.89 -14.21 -36.02
C GLN A 78 -5.31 -12.99 -35.17
N ASN A 79 -6.16 -12.18 -35.77
CA ASN A 79 -6.92 -11.14 -35.07
C ASN A 79 -8.22 -11.77 -34.55
N MET A 80 -8.43 -11.69 -33.25
CA MET A 80 -9.60 -12.26 -32.55
C MET A 80 -10.76 -11.25 -32.40
N GLY A 81 -10.64 -10.07 -33.04
CA GLY A 81 -11.67 -9.05 -33.06
C GLY A 81 -11.49 -7.93 -32.05
N THR A 82 -12.53 -7.08 -31.98
CA THR A 82 -12.57 -5.89 -31.12
C THR A 82 -13.71 -6.00 -30.12
N TRP A 83 -13.42 -5.76 -28.84
CA TRP A 83 -14.31 -6.07 -27.73
C TRP A 83 -14.36 -4.92 -26.71
N LYS A 84 -15.49 -4.68 -26.06
CA LYS A 84 -15.62 -3.71 -24.98
C LYS A 84 -14.92 -4.16 -23.70
N ARG A 85 -14.91 -5.45 -23.46
CA ARG A 85 -14.28 -6.11 -22.32
C ARG A 85 -13.63 -7.41 -22.75
N VAL A 86 -12.46 -7.67 -22.19
CA VAL A 86 -11.73 -8.92 -22.35
C VAL A 86 -11.51 -9.49 -20.96
N THR A 87 -11.95 -10.72 -20.71
CA THR A 87 -11.78 -11.37 -19.40
C THR A 87 -10.98 -12.65 -19.57
N VAL A 88 -10.04 -12.88 -18.65
CA VAL A 88 -9.20 -14.10 -18.61
C VAL A 88 -9.47 -14.77 -17.28
N VAL A 89 -9.98 -15.99 -17.31
CA VAL A 89 -10.47 -16.71 -16.13
C VAL A 89 -9.63 -17.96 -15.92
N GLY A 90 -8.95 -18.01 -14.78
CA GLY A 90 -8.25 -19.20 -14.30
C GLY A 90 -9.23 -20.31 -13.91
N GLN A 91 -8.85 -21.56 -14.13
CA GLN A 91 -9.72 -22.72 -13.98
C GLN A 91 -9.37 -23.61 -12.78
N THR A 92 -8.14 -23.54 -12.30
CA THR A 92 -7.62 -24.50 -11.31
C THR A 92 -7.39 -23.90 -9.92
N GLY A 93 -7.36 -22.57 -9.81
CA GLY A 93 -6.97 -21.88 -8.59
C GLY A 93 -5.46 -21.74 -8.37
N GLU A 94 -4.65 -22.49 -9.16
CA GLU A 94 -3.18 -22.42 -9.17
C GLU A 94 -2.67 -21.78 -10.47
N ASP A 95 -3.56 -21.01 -11.12
CA ASP A 95 -3.30 -20.42 -12.42
C ASP A 95 -2.45 -19.16 -12.29
N ILE A 96 -1.39 -19.08 -13.10
CA ILE A 96 -0.44 -17.95 -13.10
C ILE A 96 -0.37 -17.35 -14.49
N ILE A 97 -0.53 -16.02 -14.55
CA ILE A 97 -0.47 -15.27 -15.79
C ILE A 97 0.52 -14.12 -15.71
N ARG A 98 1.35 -13.99 -16.76
CA ARG A 98 2.24 -12.84 -16.93
C ARG A 98 1.52 -11.71 -17.64
N VAL A 99 1.64 -10.51 -17.11
CA VAL A 99 1.17 -9.26 -17.73
C VAL A 99 2.37 -8.35 -17.97
N LYS A 100 2.56 -7.91 -19.23
CA LYS A 100 3.65 -7.01 -19.62
C LYS A 100 3.07 -5.79 -20.33
N PRO A 101 3.16 -4.59 -19.78
CA PRO A 101 2.89 -3.36 -20.50
C PRO A 101 3.86 -3.20 -21.69
N ILE A 102 3.33 -2.89 -22.86
CA ILE A 102 4.10 -2.66 -24.10
C ILE A 102 4.14 -1.17 -24.42
N VAL A 103 2.99 -0.49 -24.25
CA VAL A 103 2.88 0.95 -24.47
C VAL A 103 2.05 1.56 -23.32
N PRO A 104 2.69 2.36 -22.46
CA PRO A 104 4.13 2.55 -22.32
C PRO A 104 4.84 1.27 -21.84
N ALA A 105 6.11 1.11 -22.17
CA ALA A 105 6.88 -0.07 -21.77
C ALA A 105 7.14 -0.07 -20.26
N SER A 106 6.91 -1.23 -19.63
CA SER A 106 7.21 -1.46 -18.21
C SER A 106 7.62 -2.93 -17.99
N PRO A 107 8.31 -3.25 -16.89
CA PRO A 107 8.62 -4.64 -16.54
C PRO A 107 7.37 -5.52 -16.47
N ALA A 108 7.52 -6.78 -16.87
CA ALA A 108 6.47 -7.78 -16.71
C ALA A 108 6.32 -8.17 -15.24
N ARG A 109 5.08 -8.48 -14.83
CA ARG A 109 4.75 -9.01 -13.50
C ARG A 109 3.91 -10.28 -13.66
N LEU A 110 3.97 -11.17 -12.67
CA LEU A 110 3.14 -12.37 -12.59
C LEU A 110 1.99 -12.14 -11.63
N TYR A 111 0.83 -12.67 -12.00
CA TYR A 111 -0.40 -12.53 -11.21
C TYR A 111 -1.11 -13.87 -11.08
N ASP A 112 -1.80 -14.04 -9.96
CA ASP A 112 -2.71 -15.15 -9.72
C ASP A 112 -4.12 -14.82 -10.18
N ASP A 113 -4.94 -15.86 -10.35
CA ASP A 113 -6.38 -15.81 -10.57
C ASP A 113 -6.79 -15.09 -11.88
N ASN A 114 -7.79 -14.22 -11.85
CA ASN A 114 -8.46 -13.72 -13.04
C ASN A 114 -8.01 -12.31 -13.41
N LEU A 115 -8.08 -12.01 -14.71
CA LEU A 115 -7.84 -10.65 -15.22
C LEU A 115 -9.05 -10.16 -16.02
N SER A 116 -9.31 -8.87 -15.97
CA SER A 116 -10.29 -8.19 -16.82
C SER A 116 -9.69 -6.93 -17.40
N PHE A 117 -9.94 -6.67 -18.68
CA PHE A 117 -9.46 -5.48 -19.38
C PHE A 117 -10.64 -4.72 -19.99
N TYR A 118 -10.63 -3.40 -19.92
CA TYR A 118 -11.56 -2.51 -20.58
C TYR A 118 -10.91 -1.17 -20.86
N VAL A 119 -11.53 -0.34 -21.71
CA VAL A 119 -11.05 1.02 -22.01
C VAL A 119 -11.94 2.02 -21.29
N ASP A 120 -11.32 2.93 -20.56
CA ASP A 120 -11.92 4.12 -20.01
C ASP A 120 -10.86 5.23 -19.93
N LEU A 121 -11.28 6.51 -19.91
CA LEU A 121 -10.39 7.68 -19.82
C LEU A 121 -9.17 7.60 -20.77
N ASP A 122 -9.41 7.15 -22.01
CA ASP A 122 -8.38 6.99 -23.05
C ASP A 122 -7.23 6.03 -22.70
N ARG A 123 -7.45 5.08 -21.76
CA ARG A 123 -6.45 4.06 -21.39
C ARG A 123 -7.08 2.69 -21.22
N ILE A 124 -6.25 1.66 -21.27
CA ILE A 124 -6.65 0.32 -20.84
C ILE A 124 -6.57 0.26 -19.31
N PHE A 125 -7.67 -0.13 -18.68
CA PHE A 125 -7.68 -0.62 -17.31
C PHE A 125 -7.42 -2.12 -17.32
N ALA A 126 -6.42 -2.56 -16.59
CA ALA A 126 -6.12 -3.98 -16.35
C ALA A 126 -6.46 -4.29 -14.89
N ILE A 127 -7.47 -5.09 -14.66
CA ILE A 127 -7.97 -5.42 -13.33
C ILE A 127 -7.64 -6.86 -13.00
N ASN A 128 -6.98 -7.09 -11.87
CA ASN A 128 -6.79 -8.44 -11.32
C ASN A 128 -7.91 -8.73 -10.31
N LEU A 129 -8.69 -9.76 -10.56
CA LEU A 129 -9.69 -10.25 -9.63
C LEU A 129 -9.09 -11.45 -8.89
N ILE A 130 -8.57 -11.18 -7.70
CA ILE A 130 -7.69 -12.08 -6.94
C ILE A 130 -8.31 -12.50 -5.59
N ASP A 131 -7.97 -13.69 -5.10
CA ASP A 131 -8.22 -14.10 -3.73
C ASP A 131 -7.55 -13.14 -2.75
N GLN A 132 -8.27 -12.73 -1.70
CA GLN A 132 -7.78 -11.72 -0.75
C GLN A 132 -6.48 -12.15 -0.05
N GLU A 133 -6.34 -13.44 0.32
CA GLU A 133 -5.14 -13.90 1.03
C GLU A 133 -3.91 -13.96 0.10
N LYS A 134 -4.10 -14.31 -1.17
CA LYS A 134 -3.03 -14.19 -2.19
C LYS A 134 -2.59 -12.74 -2.39
N TYR A 135 -3.55 -11.79 -2.41
CA TYR A 135 -3.25 -10.37 -2.46
C TYR A 135 -2.48 -9.92 -1.21
N VAL A 136 -2.94 -10.32 -0.02
CA VAL A 136 -2.24 -10.00 1.25
C VAL A 136 -0.81 -10.52 1.22
N ALA A 137 -0.58 -11.76 0.79
CA ALA A 137 0.77 -12.33 0.70
C ALA A 137 1.67 -11.54 -0.25
N ALA A 138 1.15 -11.13 -1.41
CA ALA A 138 1.89 -10.34 -2.38
C ALA A 138 2.27 -8.95 -1.85
N VAL A 139 1.36 -8.27 -1.15
CA VAL A 139 1.65 -6.99 -0.51
C VAL A 139 2.64 -7.15 0.64
N VAL A 140 2.51 -8.20 1.46
CA VAL A 140 3.47 -8.51 2.55
C VAL A 140 4.88 -8.71 1.98
N GLU A 141 5.03 -9.42 0.85
CA GLU A 141 6.33 -9.58 0.18
C GLU A 141 6.89 -8.24 -0.29
N ALA A 142 6.06 -7.42 -0.92
CA ALA A 142 6.48 -6.12 -1.47
C ALA A 142 6.87 -5.11 -0.39
N GLU A 143 6.13 -5.05 0.71
CA GLU A 143 6.30 -4.05 1.79
C GLU A 143 7.23 -4.55 2.93
N GLY A 144 7.12 -5.83 3.30
CA GLY A 144 7.86 -6.42 4.42
C GLY A 144 9.25 -6.91 4.05
N GLY A 145 9.50 -7.17 2.77
CA GLY A 145 10.75 -7.75 2.27
C GLY A 145 10.87 -9.24 2.57
N LEU A 146 12.02 -9.81 2.25
CA LEU A 146 12.30 -11.25 2.36
C LEU A 146 13.12 -11.58 3.61
N ASN A 147 13.19 -12.88 3.96
CA ASN A 147 14.04 -13.42 5.03
C ASN A 147 13.78 -12.72 6.39
N ARG A 148 12.51 -12.66 6.80
CA ARG A 148 12.08 -12.19 8.12
C ARG A 148 11.45 -13.32 8.91
N GLU A 149 11.37 -13.14 10.23
CA GLU A 149 10.72 -14.08 11.13
C GLU A 149 9.21 -14.21 10.82
N PRO A 150 8.62 -15.40 10.94
CA PRO A 150 7.19 -15.62 10.67
C PRO A 150 6.28 -14.68 11.46
N GLU A 151 6.62 -14.36 12.70
CA GLU A 151 5.83 -13.44 13.54
C GLU A 151 5.77 -12.02 12.96
N PHE A 152 6.83 -11.54 12.31
CA PHE A 152 6.80 -10.27 11.59
C PHE A 152 5.87 -10.34 10.36
N TYR A 153 5.89 -11.44 9.61
CA TYR A 153 4.98 -11.62 8.47
C TYR A 153 3.52 -11.69 8.91
N LYS A 154 3.21 -12.31 10.06
CA LYS A 154 1.87 -12.31 10.67
C LYS A 154 1.40 -10.89 11.02
N VAL A 155 2.29 -10.07 11.60
CA VAL A 155 2.01 -8.64 11.86
C VAL A 155 1.69 -7.89 10.56
N GLN A 156 2.51 -8.06 9.52
CA GLN A 156 2.29 -7.40 8.23
C GLN A 156 0.99 -7.89 7.57
N ALA A 157 0.70 -9.19 7.64
CA ALA A 157 -0.56 -9.76 7.12
C ALA A 157 -1.79 -9.15 7.79
N LEU A 158 -1.78 -9.00 9.12
CA LEU A 158 -2.85 -8.32 9.86
C LEU A 158 -3.03 -6.86 9.42
N ILE A 159 -1.93 -6.11 9.30
CA ILE A 159 -1.94 -4.71 8.87
C ILE A 159 -2.51 -4.58 7.46
N VAL A 160 -1.98 -5.34 6.51
CA VAL A 160 -2.40 -5.33 5.10
C VAL A 160 -3.87 -5.70 4.98
N ARG A 161 -4.30 -6.77 5.65
CA ARG A 161 -5.70 -7.23 5.61
C ARG A 161 -6.64 -6.23 6.25
N THR A 162 -6.26 -5.62 7.39
CA THR A 162 -7.06 -4.57 8.05
C THR A 162 -7.25 -3.36 7.14
N TYR A 163 -6.17 -2.89 6.51
CA TYR A 163 -6.24 -1.80 5.53
C TYR A 163 -7.13 -2.18 4.34
N THR A 164 -6.91 -3.34 3.74
CA THR A 164 -7.69 -3.84 2.60
C THR A 164 -9.17 -3.83 2.92
N PHE A 165 -9.55 -4.42 4.05
CA PHE A 165 -10.93 -4.49 4.50
C PHE A 165 -11.55 -3.10 4.73
N ALA A 166 -10.84 -2.21 5.40
CA ALA A 166 -11.29 -0.84 5.66
C ALA A 166 -11.45 0.01 4.39
N HIS A 167 -10.78 -0.36 3.28
CA HIS A 167 -10.72 0.47 2.08
C HIS A 167 -11.29 -0.20 0.81
N LEU A 168 -12.06 -1.28 0.94
CA LEU A 168 -12.64 -2.01 -0.20
C LEU A 168 -13.47 -1.12 -1.15
N ASN A 169 -13.98 -0.01 -0.64
CA ASN A 169 -14.84 0.91 -1.40
C ASN A 169 -14.08 2.10 -2.00
N LYS A 170 -12.74 2.17 -1.83
CA LYS A 170 -11.95 3.37 -2.14
C LYS A 170 -12.04 3.79 -3.62
N HIS A 171 -12.07 2.83 -4.53
CA HIS A 171 -12.14 3.04 -5.98
C HIS A 171 -13.37 2.42 -6.65
N LEU A 172 -14.45 2.13 -5.91
CA LEU A 172 -15.65 1.53 -6.49
C LEU A 172 -16.28 2.37 -7.60
N ALA A 173 -16.21 3.70 -7.49
CA ALA A 173 -16.68 4.61 -8.54
C ALA A 173 -15.88 4.47 -9.85
N GLU A 174 -14.65 3.95 -9.78
CA GLU A 174 -13.78 3.69 -10.91
C GLU A 174 -13.88 2.23 -11.42
N GLY A 175 -14.67 1.38 -10.73
CA GLY A 175 -14.94 0.01 -11.13
C GLY A 175 -14.00 -1.06 -10.54
N PHE A 176 -13.22 -0.73 -9.49
CA PHE A 176 -12.34 -1.68 -8.78
C PHE A 176 -12.25 -1.31 -7.28
N ASN A 177 -11.68 -2.18 -6.45
CA ASN A 177 -11.56 -1.92 -5.01
C ASN A 177 -10.34 -1.07 -4.67
N LEU A 178 -9.15 -1.49 -5.08
CA LEU A 178 -7.87 -0.85 -4.76
C LEU A 178 -6.99 -0.73 -6.02
N CYS A 179 -5.98 0.14 -5.98
CA CYS A 179 -4.95 0.20 -7.00
C CYS A 179 -3.65 -0.46 -6.51
N ASP A 180 -2.74 -0.75 -7.44
CA ASP A 180 -1.45 -1.41 -7.17
C ASP A 180 -0.34 -0.47 -6.69
N GLU A 181 -0.67 0.80 -6.46
CA GLU A 181 0.25 1.84 -6.04
C GLU A 181 0.22 2.04 -4.52
N VAL A 182 1.28 2.63 -3.99
CA VAL A 182 1.39 3.02 -2.58
C VAL A 182 0.27 3.96 -2.09
N HIS A 183 -0.49 4.58 -2.99
CA HIS A 183 -1.74 5.28 -2.69
C HIS A 183 -2.77 4.34 -2.02
N CYS A 184 -2.74 3.05 -2.35
CA CYS A 184 -3.44 1.99 -1.63
C CYS A 184 -2.44 1.15 -0.85
N GLN A 185 -1.81 0.18 -1.50
CA GLN A 185 -0.75 -0.67 -0.99
C GLN A 185 0.12 -1.14 -2.16
N SER A 186 1.43 -1.28 -1.96
CA SER A 186 2.35 -1.76 -3.00
C SER A 186 2.00 -3.19 -3.41
N TYR A 187 1.34 -3.35 -4.56
CA TYR A 187 1.03 -4.66 -5.13
C TYR A 187 1.83 -4.88 -6.42
N LEU A 188 2.94 -5.61 -6.33
CA LEU A 188 3.89 -5.77 -7.43
C LEU A 188 3.72 -7.07 -8.23
N GLY A 189 2.63 -7.79 -8.02
CA GLY A 189 2.33 -9.11 -8.57
C GLY A 189 2.24 -10.16 -7.47
N ARG A 190 2.19 -11.45 -7.85
CA ARG A 190 2.08 -12.57 -6.91
C ARG A 190 3.30 -12.69 -5.99
N SER A 191 3.09 -13.22 -4.79
CA SER A 191 4.18 -13.63 -3.91
C SER A 191 4.84 -14.92 -4.44
N GLU A 192 6.14 -14.88 -4.69
CA GLU A 192 6.88 -15.99 -5.30
C GLU A 192 8.13 -16.39 -4.53
N LYS A 193 8.69 -15.47 -3.77
CA LYS A 193 10.08 -15.57 -3.32
C LYS A 193 10.23 -16.19 -1.94
N ASN A 194 9.14 -16.28 -1.16
CA ASN A 194 9.20 -16.82 0.19
C ASN A 194 7.88 -17.49 0.59
N SER A 195 7.90 -18.83 0.72
CA SER A 195 6.75 -19.63 1.18
C SER A 195 6.30 -19.27 2.61
N ASP A 196 7.22 -18.84 3.47
CA ASP A 196 6.92 -18.48 4.87
C ASP A 196 5.93 -17.31 4.96
N ILE A 197 5.90 -16.45 3.94
CA ILE A 197 4.93 -15.35 3.85
C ILE A 197 3.52 -15.90 3.70
N LEU A 198 3.31 -16.86 2.79
CA LEU A 198 1.98 -17.44 2.58
C LEU A 198 1.52 -18.19 3.82
N ASP A 199 2.41 -18.96 4.46
CA ASP A 199 2.10 -19.68 5.70
C ASP A 199 1.69 -18.70 6.82
N ALA A 200 2.43 -17.61 7.02
CA ALA A 200 2.09 -16.58 8.01
C ALA A 200 0.75 -15.87 7.71
N VAL A 201 0.44 -15.65 6.43
CA VAL A 201 -0.83 -15.08 5.99
C VAL A 201 -1.97 -16.04 6.29
N LEU A 202 -1.81 -17.33 6.01
CA LEU A 202 -2.82 -18.36 6.29
C LEU A 202 -3.02 -18.60 7.79
N ASP A 203 -1.95 -18.54 8.60
CA ASP A 203 -2.03 -18.64 10.07
C ASP A 203 -2.88 -17.51 10.70
N THR A 204 -2.92 -16.34 10.04
CA THR A 204 -3.72 -15.17 10.45
C THR A 204 -4.94 -14.94 9.58
N LYS A 205 -5.36 -15.96 8.81
CA LYS A 205 -6.47 -15.85 7.87
C LYS A 205 -7.73 -15.28 8.51
N ASP A 206 -8.37 -14.37 7.80
CA ASP A 206 -9.59 -13.66 8.22
C ASP A 206 -9.46 -12.81 9.50
N MET A 207 -8.25 -12.63 10.05
CA MET A 207 -8.04 -11.79 11.23
C MET A 207 -7.72 -10.35 10.83
N VAL A 208 -8.31 -9.39 11.57
CA VAL A 208 -8.11 -7.94 11.41
C VAL A 208 -7.90 -7.29 12.77
N ILE A 209 -7.31 -6.10 12.76
CA ILE A 209 -7.09 -5.28 13.95
C ILE A 209 -8.23 -4.27 14.08
N VAL A 210 -8.85 -4.22 15.25
CA VAL A 210 -9.99 -3.31 15.54
C VAL A 210 -9.73 -2.46 16.77
N ASP A 211 -10.37 -1.30 16.82
CA ASP A 211 -10.40 -0.41 17.98
C ASP A 211 -11.38 -0.91 19.08
N ALA A 212 -11.57 -0.13 20.13
CA ALA A 212 -12.46 -0.45 21.24
C ALA A 212 -13.93 -0.54 20.81
N GLU A 213 -14.33 0.19 19.78
CA GLU A 213 -15.67 0.19 19.18
C GLU A 213 -15.84 -0.91 18.13
N ARG A 214 -14.83 -1.79 17.95
CA ARG A 214 -14.78 -2.89 16.97
C ARG A 214 -14.77 -2.41 15.51
N ASN A 215 -14.34 -1.18 15.23
CA ASN A 215 -14.08 -0.72 13.88
C ASN A 215 -12.65 -1.09 13.46
N PRO A 216 -12.41 -1.47 12.18
CA PRO A 216 -11.07 -1.65 11.66
C PRO A 216 -10.23 -0.39 11.87
N ILE A 217 -9.01 -0.55 12.40
CA ILE A 217 -8.13 0.59 12.64
C ILE A 217 -7.51 1.12 11.34
N THR A 218 -7.04 2.37 11.38
CA THR A 218 -6.03 2.85 10.43
C THR A 218 -4.70 2.17 10.78
N ALA A 219 -4.43 1.03 10.16
CA ALA A 219 -3.26 0.20 10.45
C ALA A 219 -1.99 0.81 9.81
N ALA A 220 -1.63 2.02 10.25
CA ALA A 220 -0.50 2.77 9.72
C ALA A 220 0.84 2.14 10.12
N PHE A 221 1.78 2.08 9.19
CA PHE A 221 3.13 1.60 9.43
C PHE A 221 4.16 2.41 8.64
N HIS A 222 5.42 2.32 9.02
CA HIS A 222 6.53 3.02 8.37
C HIS A 222 7.83 2.25 8.58
N ALA A 223 8.85 2.54 7.77
CA ALA A 223 10.10 1.77 7.78
C ALA A 223 10.85 1.84 9.12
N ASN A 224 11.06 3.05 9.67
CA ASN A 224 11.83 3.24 10.92
C ASN A 224 11.37 4.49 11.67
N CYS A 225 11.10 4.38 12.97
CA CYS A 225 10.66 5.51 13.78
C CYS A 225 11.81 6.38 14.34
N GLY A 226 13.07 5.91 14.27
CA GLY A 226 14.22 6.63 14.81
C GLY A 226 14.33 6.63 16.35
N GLY A 227 13.60 5.72 17.02
CA GLY A 227 13.58 5.55 18.47
C GLY A 227 12.28 5.98 19.16
N GLN A 228 11.35 6.62 18.43
CA GLN A 228 10.04 7.03 18.94
C GLN A 228 9.06 7.21 17.79
N THR A 229 7.86 6.62 17.89
CA THR A 229 6.77 6.87 16.94
C THR A 229 6.15 8.26 17.17
N ALA A 230 5.37 8.73 16.20
CA ALA A 230 4.62 9.98 16.29
C ALA A 230 3.19 9.73 16.75
N ASN A 231 2.57 10.73 17.41
CA ASN A 231 1.12 10.75 17.53
C ASN A 231 0.48 11.06 16.17
N SER A 232 -0.72 10.53 15.92
CA SER A 232 -1.42 10.77 14.66
C SER A 232 -1.70 12.24 14.40
N GLU A 233 -2.09 13.03 15.41
CA GLU A 233 -2.38 14.45 15.31
C GLU A 233 -1.17 15.34 15.07
N ASP A 234 0.04 14.83 15.26
CA ASP A 234 1.29 15.56 14.95
C ASP A 234 1.70 15.44 13.48
N VAL A 235 1.14 14.44 12.78
CA VAL A 235 1.42 14.17 11.36
C VAL A 235 0.18 14.36 10.51
N TRP A 236 -0.98 13.94 11.03
CA TRP A 236 -2.31 14.08 10.43
C TRP A 236 -3.18 14.98 11.32
N VAL A 237 -4.23 15.53 10.77
CA VAL A 237 -5.08 16.49 11.51
C VAL A 237 -5.88 15.83 12.63
N LYS A 238 -6.20 14.52 12.49
CA LYS A 238 -7.11 13.80 13.39
C LYS A 238 -6.36 12.98 14.44
N PRO A 239 -6.65 13.17 15.75
CA PRO A 239 -6.15 12.27 16.77
C PRO A 239 -6.87 10.91 16.69
N LEU A 240 -6.08 9.83 16.68
CA LEU A 240 -6.58 8.46 16.74
C LEU A 240 -6.08 7.82 18.04
N PRO A 241 -6.96 7.39 18.95
CA PRO A 241 -6.58 6.95 20.29
C PRO A 241 -5.59 5.79 20.32
N TYR A 242 -5.61 4.96 19.27
CA TYR A 242 -4.72 3.81 19.13
C TYR A 242 -3.39 4.15 18.42
N LEU A 243 -3.22 5.37 17.86
CA LEU A 243 -2.01 5.84 17.18
C LEU A 243 -1.29 6.93 17.99
N VAL A 244 -0.90 6.57 19.20
CA VAL A 244 -0.12 7.43 20.10
C VAL A 244 1.35 7.11 20.03
N SER A 245 2.19 8.10 20.39
CA SER A 245 3.63 7.97 20.40
C SER A 245 4.10 6.87 21.35
N VAL A 246 4.98 6.00 20.87
CA VAL A 246 5.60 4.89 21.60
C VAL A 246 7.11 5.02 21.51
N SER A 247 7.80 4.87 22.65
CA SER A 247 9.26 4.76 22.66
C SER A 247 9.68 3.40 22.10
N ASP A 248 10.54 3.36 21.10
CA ASP A 248 10.95 2.15 20.39
C ASP A 248 12.47 2.05 20.29
N ARG A 249 13.06 1.32 21.21
CA ARG A 249 14.49 1.03 21.19
C ARG A 249 14.89 -0.06 20.17
N TYR A 250 13.91 -0.81 19.66
CA TYR A 250 14.17 -1.98 18.82
C TYR A 250 14.57 -1.59 17.39
N CYS A 251 14.18 -0.41 16.91
CA CYS A 251 14.54 0.07 15.58
C CYS A 251 15.92 0.76 15.51
N LEU A 252 16.58 0.99 16.65
CA LEU A 252 17.87 1.66 16.69
C LEU A 252 18.99 0.75 16.18
N GLY A 253 19.96 1.35 15.48
CA GLY A 253 21.12 0.62 14.92
C GLY A 253 20.91 0.08 13.50
N SER A 254 19.71 0.18 12.93
CA SER A 254 19.51 -0.10 11.50
C SER A 254 19.99 1.07 10.62
N ASN A 255 20.29 0.79 9.35
CA ASN A 255 20.74 1.80 8.37
C ASN A 255 19.69 2.90 8.10
N SER A 256 18.42 2.65 8.44
CA SER A 256 17.31 3.59 8.32
C SER A 256 17.07 4.43 9.57
N SER A 257 17.78 4.14 10.67
CA SER A 257 17.55 4.82 11.95
C SER A 257 18.05 6.26 12.00
N THR A 258 19.03 6.63 11.17
CA THR A 258 19.58 7.99 11.08
C THR A 258 19.82 8.39 9.62
N TRP A 259 19.86 9.70 9.37
CA TRP A 259 20.17 10.26 8.05
C TRP A 259 20.71 11.69 8.16
N GLU A 260 21.44 12.11 7.14
CA GLU A 260 21.91 13.49 6.99
C GLU A 260 21.52 14.04 5.62
N ARG A 261 21.31 15.37 5.56
CA ARG A 261 21.04 16.10 4.33
C ARG A 261 21.62 17.51 4.45
N SER A 262 22.39 17.94 3.44
CA SER A 262 22.82 19.34 3.28
C SER A 262 21.92 20.03 2.26
N ILE A 263 21.54 21.26 2.57
CA ILE A 263 20.70 22.13 1.74
C ILE A 263 21.42 23.48 1.60
N PRO A 264 21.56 24.05 0.40
CA PRO A 264 22.13 25.38 0.22
C PRO A 264 21.37 26.42 1.07
N ILE A 265 22.11 27.26 1.79
CA ILE A 265 21.51 28.20 2.76
C ILE A 265 20.55 29.18 2.09
N GLY A 266 20.80 29.55 0.82
CA GLY A 266 19.91 30.39 0.05
C GLY A 266 18.56 29.72 -0.25
N GLU A 267 18.57 28.43 -0.57
CA GLU A 267 17.37 27.60 -0.81
C GLU A 267 16.58 27.45 0.51
N TRP A 268 17.25 27.16 1.61
CA TRP A 268 16.65 27.10 2.94
C TRP A 268 15.95 28.40 3.31
N LYS A 269 16.66 29.57 3.20
CA LYS A 269 16.09 30.89 3.47
C LYS A 269 14.90 31.22 2.57
N LYS A 270 14.98 30.85 1.27
CA LYS A 270 13.86 31.01 0.32
C LYS A 270 12.63 30.21 0.76
N PHE A 271 12.81 28.97 1.24
CA PHE A 271 11.71 28.19 1.80
C PHE A 271 11.13 28.87 3.06
N LEU A 272 11.98 29.29 4.01
CA LEU A 272 11.51 29.95 5.24
C LEU A 272 10.70 31.22 4.97
N SER A 273 11.07 32.00 3.96
CA SER A 273 10.34 33.22 3.58
C SER A 273 8.89 32.95 3.13
N GLN A 274 8.60 31.75 2.62
CA GLN A 274 7.24 31.34 2.24
C GLN A 274 6.31 31.18 3.47
N TYR A 275 6.91 30.97 4.66
CA TYR A 275 6.20 30.86 5.94
C TYR A 275 6.23 32.18 6.73
N GLY A 276 6.65 33.30 6.11
CA GLY A 276 6.66 34.61 6.74
C GLY A 276 7.89 34.91 7.61
N VAL A 277 8.93 34.06 7.55
CA VAL A 277 10.20 34.34 8.23
C VAL A 277 10.91 35.51 7.51
N ASP A 278 11.15 36.60 8.22
CA ASP A 278 11.95 37.73 7.70
C ASP A 278 13.42 37.35 7.67
N THR A 279 13.85 36.78 6.55
CA THR A 279 15.25 36.30 6.39
C THR A 279 16.29 37.39 6.35
N LEU A 280 15.89 38.68 6.16
CA LEU A 280 16.78 39.82 6.23
C LEU A 280 17.19 40.16 7.67
N LYS A 281 16.39 39.77 8.65
CA LYS A 281 16.68 39.93 10.08
C LYS A 281 17.60 38.83 10.65
N ILE A 282 17.93 37.80 9.87
CA ILE A 282 18.87 36.77 10.31
C ILE A 282 20.28 37.32 10.30
N LYS A 283 20.79 37.69 11.50
CA LYS A 283 22.11 38.32 11.67
C LYS A 283 23.25 37.31 11.64
N LYS A 284 22.99 36.11 12.18
CA LYS A 284 23.95 34.99 12.22
C LYS A 284 23.25 33.74 11.66
N ASN A 285 23.98 32.93 10.92
CA ASN A 285 23.42 31.68 10.42
C ASN A 285 23.00 30.76 11.56
N SER A 286 23.65 30.81 12.73
CA SER A 286 23.24 30.08 13.93
C SER A 286 21.84 30.46 14.47
N ASP A 287 21.25 31.56 14.03
CA ASP A 287 19.86 31.92 14.35
C ASP A 287 18.86 30.91 13.71
N LEU A 288 19.34 30.08 12.78
CA LEU A 288 18.60 29.00 12.12
C LEU A 288 18.78 27.64 12.83
N ASP A 289 19.68 27.54 13.81
CA ASP A 289 19.96 26.27 14.48
C ASP A 289 18.76 25.80 15.30
N PHE A 290 18.54 24.49 15.27
CA PHE A 290 17.43 23.83 15.97
C PHE A 290 17.84 22.45 16.44
N GLN A 291 17.63 22.15 17.71
CA GLN A 291 17.94 20.84 18.30
C GLN A 291 16.68 20.08 18.69
N ALA A 292 16.39 19.01 17.95
CA ALA A 292 15.26 18.13 18.20
C ALA A 292 15.65 16.99 19.15
N LYS A 293 15.47 17.17 20.45
CA LYS A 293 15.70 16.10 21.47
C LYS A 293 14.67 14.99 21.39
N THR A 294 13.43 15.33 21.10
CA THR A 294 12.29 14.44 20.85
C THR A 294 11.77 14.72 19.44
N ARG A 295 10.83 13.89 18.95
CA ARG A 295 10.20 14.13 17.66
C ARG A 295 9.45 15.45 17.65
N PRO A 296 9.88 16.47 16.86
CA PRO A 296 9.26 17.77 16.87
C PRO A 296 8.05 17.82 15.95
N LYS A 297 7.03 18.57 16.33
CA LYS A 297 5.92 18.94 15.44
C LYS A 297 6.27 20.15 14.58
N TYR A 298 7.00 21.10 15.18
CA TYR A 298 7.38 22.35 14.53
C TYR A 298 8.88 22.58 14.60
N TYR A 299 9.40 23.21 13.56
CA TYR A 299 10.68 23.90 13.55
C TYR A 299 10.43 25.37 13.91
N ALA A 300 10.83 25.77 15.11
CA ALA A 300 10.68 27.14 15.57
C ALA A 300 11.90 27.98 15.16
N VAL A 301 11.69 29.05 14.40
CA VAL A 301 12.76 29.93 13.91
C VAL A 301 12.25 31.37 13.82
N MET A 302 13.00 32.34 14.41
CA MET A 302 12.66 33.75 14.39
C MET A 302 11.24 34.08 14.84
N GLY A 303 10.67 33.31 15.77
CA GLY A 303 9.30 33.47 16.27
C GLY A 303 8.20 32.87 15.37
N VAL A 304 8.58 32.17 14.29
CA VAL A 304 7.66 31.44 13.41
C VAL A 304 7.78 29.95 13.65
N GLU A 305 6.67 29.25 13.76
CA GLU A 305 6.58 27.79 13.85
C GLU A 305 6.21 27.20 12.50
N ILE A 306 7.08 26.37 11.94
CA ILE A 306 6.89 25.71 10.63
C ILE A 306 6.71 24.22 10.85
N PRO A 307 5.62 23.58 10.37
CA PRO A 307 5.43 22.15 10.50
C PRO A 307 6.62 21.37 9.91
N THR A 308 7.20 20.47 10.68
CA THR A 308 8.34 19.65 10.20
C THR A 308 7.93 18.71 9.08
N THR A 309 6.64 18.36 8.98
CA THR A 309 6.04 17.62 7.88
C THR A 309 6.14 18.39 6.56
N ASP A 310 5.94 19.71 6.58
CA ASP A 310 6.03 20.56 5.38
C ASP A 310 7.48 20.68 4.90
N ILE A 311 8.40 20.82 5.84
CA ILE A 311 9.85 20.80 5.55
C ILE A 311 10.23 19.45 4.93
N ARG A 312 9.77 18.34 5.53
CA ARG A 312 9.97 16.99 4.99
C ARG A 312 9.46 16.88 3.56
N LYS A 313 8.24 17.32 3.29
CA LYS A 313 7.60 17.29 1.96
C LYS A 313 8.37 18.11 0.94
N HIS A 314 8.72 19.36 1.29
CA HIS A 314 9.40 20.29 0.38
C HIS A 314 10.80 19.79 -0.02
N PHE A 315 11.60 19.39 0.96
CA PHE A 315 12.99 18.94 0.75
C PHE A 315 13.12 17.43 0.54
N ARG A 316 12.02 16.68 0.49
CA ARG A 316 11.98 15.22 0.29
C ARG A 316 12.86 14.48 1.29
N LEU A 317 12.71 14.81 2.58
CA LEU A 317 13.49 14.22 3.65
C LEU A 317 12.95 12.82 4.02
N ARG A 318 13.84 11.97 4.55
CA ARG A 318 13.44 10.62 4.99
C ARG A 318 12.38 10.64 6.09
N SER A 319 12.47 11.59 7.02
CA SER A 319 11.50 11.75 8.11
C SER A 319 11.31 13.22 8.48
N ALA A 320 10.32 13.51 9.31
CA ALA A 320 10.08 14.83 9.91
C ALA A 320 10.80 15.02 11.27
N TRP A 321 11.64 14.08 11.70
CA TRP A 321 12.44 14.21 12.91
C TRP A 321 13.89 14.53 12.58
N PHE A 322 14.27 15.78 12.74
CA PHE A 322 15.62 16.25 12.43
C PHE A 322 16.00 17.48 13.27
N SER A 323 17.30 17.65 13.48
CA SER A 323 17.93 18.88 13.96
C SER A 323 18.51 19.67 12.79
N VAL A 324 18.66 20.97 12.96
CA VAL A 324 19.18 21.92 11.95
C VAL A 324 20.43 22.55 12.48
N SER A 325 21.52 22.56 11.71
CA SER A 325 22.76 23.29 11.98
C SER A 325 23.16 24.08 10.74
N ALA A 326 23.22 25.39 10.88
CA ALA A 326 23.51 26.31 9.77
C ALA A 326 24.96 26.69 9.67
N GLY A 327 25.65 26.26 8.61
CA GLY A 327 27.00 26.63 8.23
C GLY A 327 27.07 27.96 7.44
N LYS A 328 28.21 28.22 6.80
CA LYS A 328 28.42 29.43 5.99
C LYS A 328 27.62 29.40 4.68
N SER A 329 27.63 28.27 3.98
CA SER A 329 27.03 28.10 2.65
C SER A 329 25.85 27.15 2.61
N GLU A 330 25.69 26.30 3.62
CA GLU A 330 24.68 25.25 3.68
C GLU A 330 24.09 25.11 5.08
N VAL A 331 22.89 24.52 5.13
CA VAL A 331 22.25 24.05 6.34
C VAL A 331 22.35 22.53 6.34
N ARG A 332 22.87 21.94 7.41
CA ARG A 332 22.93 20.50 7.62
C ARG A 332 21.76 20.07 8.48
N LEU A 333 21.01 19.11 7.97
CA LEU A 333 19.95 18.42 8.69
C LEU A 333 20.48 17.06 9.16
N SER A 334 20.39 16.80 10.47
CA SER A 334 20.70 15.49 11.06
C SER A 334 19.41 14.89 11.59
N GLY A 335 18.92 13.84 10.90
CA GLY A 335 17.60 13.30 11.15
C GLY A 335 17.59 11.86 11.65
N ARG A 336 16.42 11.43 12.13
CA ARG A 336 16.17 10.10 12.67
C ARG A 336 14.95 9.47 12.01
N GLY A 337 15.08 8.17 11.66
CA GLY A 337 14.01 7.35 11.13
C GLY A 337 13.72 7.57 9.64
N TYR A 338 12.78 6.77 9.13
CA TYR A 338 12.36 6.78 7.73
C TYR A 338 10.84 6.53 7.65
N GLY A 339 10.10 7.45 7.04
CA GLY A 339 8.66 7.44 6.91
C GLY A 339 7.97 8.51 7.75
N HIS A 340 6.65 8.42 7.86
CA HIS A 340 5.82 9.39 8.61
C HIS A 340 5.94 9.24 10.13
N GLY A 341 6.30 8.06 10.62
CA GLY A 341 6.55 7.81 12.03
C GLY A 341 5.32 7.39 12.84
N VAL A 342 4.12 7.35 12.29
CA VAL A 342 2.88 6.99 13.00
C VAL A 342 2.66 5.48 12.96
N GLY A 343 2.16 4.89 14.06
CA GLY A 343 1.83 3.48 14.17
C GLY A 343 3.05 2.56 14.19
N LEU A 344 3.02 1.43 13.49
CA LEU A 344 4.05 0.40 13.57
C LEU A 344 5.35 0.80 12.85
N CYS A 345 6.46 0.59 13.54
CA CYS A 345 7.81 0.68 12.99
C CYS A 345 8.26 -0.70 12.48
N GLN A 346 8.46 -0.85 11.17
CA GLN A 346 8.84 -2.15 10.58
C GLN A 346 10.17 -2.68 11.12
N ASP A 347 11.23 -1.83 11.15
CA ASP A 347 12.52 -2.26 11.71
C ASP A 347 12.42 -2.66 13.19
N GLY A 348 11.58 -1.97 13.97
CA GLY A 348 11.31 -2.34 15.36
C GLY A 348 10.56 -3.66 15.47
N ALA A 349 9.52 -3.87 14.68
CA ALA A 349 8.74 -5.11 14.65
C ALA A 349 9.58 -6.33 14.21
N ILE A 350 10.44 -6.16 13.19
CA ILE A 350 11.41 -7.20 12.76
C ILE A 350 12.32 -7.61 13.92
N ASN A 351 12.93 -6.64 14.61
CA ASN A 351 13.83 -6.93 15.72
C ASN A 351 13.09 -7.46 16.96
N MET A 352 11.83 -7.13 17.17
CA MET A 352 10.99 -7.76 18.20
C MET A 352 10.73 -9.23 17.87
N ALA A 353 10.31 -9.54 16.64
CA ALA A 353 10.10 -10.91 16.18
C ALA A 353 11.36 -11.78 16.34
N GLN A 354 12.53 -11.26 15.94
CA GLN A 354 13.84 -11.91 16.15
C GLN A 354 14.17 -12.17 17.63
N LYS A 355 13.56 -11.42 18.55
CA LYS A 355 13.70 -11.59 20.00
C LYS A 355 12.60 -12.48 20.60
N GLY A 356 11.80 -13.12 19.76
CA GLY A 356 10.75 -14.06 20.18
C GLY A 356 9.45 -13.40 20.62
N TRP A 357 9.19 -12.12 20.25
CA TRP A 357 7.88 -11.53 20.45
C TRP A 357 6.88 -12.11 19.46
N THR A 358 5.67 -12.41 19.95
CA THR A 358 4.58 -12.90 19.12
C THR A 358 3.91 -11.74 18.38
N TYR A 359 3.22 -12.04 17.27
CA TYR A 359 2.57 -11.04 16.43
C TYR A 359 1.56 -10.17 17.20
N ASP A 360 0.80 -10.76 18.13
CA ASP A 360 -0.17 -10.04 18.96
C ASP A 360 0.52 -9.08 19.94
N GLN A 361 1.63 -9.49 20.55
CA GLN A 361 2.45 -8.63 21.42
C GLN A 361 3.00 -7.44 20.64
N ILE A 362 3.49 -7.66 19.41
CA ILE A 362 4.03 -6.61 18.54
C ILE A 362 2.91 -5.63 18.14
N VAL A 363 1.75 -6.13 17.74
CA VAL A 363 0.59 -5.30 17.39
C VAL A 363 0.19 -4.40 18.56
N GLN A 364 0.02 -4.97 19.77
CA GLN A 364 -0.38 -4.23 20.97
C GLN A 364 0.69 -3.25 21.47
N TYR A 365 1.97 -3.50 21.13
CA TYR A 365 3.05 -2.57 21.46
C TYR A 365 2.92 -1.26 20.69
N TYR A 366 2.59 -1.31 19.40
CA TYR A 366 2.50 -0.13 18.54
C TYR A 366 1.10 0.49 18.49
N TYR A 367 0.05 -0.30 18.56
CA TYR A 367 -1.33 0.17 18.54
C TYR A 367 -1.97 -0.02 19.92
N LYS A 368 -2.43 1.06 20.55
CA LYS A 368 -2.93 1.01 21.92
C LYS A 368 -4.43 0.74 21.97
N GLY A 369 -4.85 -0.13 22.91
CA GLY A 369 -6.27 -0.42 23.13
C GLY A 369 -6.97 -1.10 21.94
N VAL A 370 -6.21 -1.85 21.12
CA VAL A 370 -6.75 -2.60 19.98
C VAL A 370 -6.95 -4.07 20.34
N SER A 371 -7.76 -4.74 19.53
CA SER A 371 -7.95 -6.20 19.57
C SER A 371 -7.75 -6.79 18.17
N ILE A 372 -7.30 -8.05 18.13
CA ILE A 372 -7.26 -8.86 16.91
C ILE A 372 -8.46 -9.78 16.94
N VAL A 373 -9.30 -9.71 15.91
CA VAL A 373 -10.56 -10.46 15.81
C VAL A 373 -10.71 -11.08 14.42
N LYS A 374 -11.55 -12.11 14.30
CA LYS A 374 -11.93 -12.63 12.99
C LYS A 374 -12.98 -11.76 12.32
N LEU A 375 -12.95 -11.64 11.01
CA LEU A 375 -13.96 -10.90 10.23
C LEU A 375 -15.38 -11.41 10.49
N THR A 376 -15.55 -12.72 10.74
CA THR A 376 -16.84 -13.33 11.09
C THR A 376 -17.41 -12.88 12.43
N GLU A 377 -16.59 -12.27 13.28
CA GLU A 377 -17.01 -11.73 14.58
C GLU A 377 -17.47 -10.27 14.51
N LEU A 378 -17.35 -9.64 13.34
CA LEU A 378 -17.70 -8.25 13.12
C LEU A 378 -19.15 -8.12 12.67
N ASP A 379 -19.85 -7.14 13.24
CA ASP A 379 -21.18 -6.72 12.80
C ASP A 379 -21.01 -5.76 11.61
N MET A 380 -21.13 -6.30 10.40
CA MET A 380 -20.89 -5.56 9.14
C MET A 380 -21.80 -4.34 8.98
N ASP A 381 -23.01 -4.37 9.57
CA ASP A 381 -23.97 -3.26 9.49
C ASP A 381 -23.58 -2.08 10.41
N ARG A 382 -22.74 -2.35 11.40
CA ARG A 382 -22.28 -1.36 12.39
C ARG A 382 -20.88 -0.81 12.12
N ILE A 383 -20.11 -1.46 11.22
CA ILE A 383 -18.76 -1.02 10.92
C ILE A 383 -18.80 0.37 10.28
N ARG A 384 -18.16 1.31 10.95
CA ARG A 384 -17.90 2.65 10.43
C ARG A 384 -16.49 2.68 9.85
N VAL A 385 -16.36 2.54 8.55
CA VAL A 385 -15.11 2.84 7.87
C VAL A 385 -14.97 4.36 7.81
N ASP A 386 -13.94 4.91 8.46
CA ASP A 386 -13.67 6.34 8.43
C ASP A 386 -13.13 6.77 7.06
N THR A 387 -14.04 7.03 6.13
CA THR A 387 -13.71 7.48 4.78
C THR A 387 -13.06 8.86 4.74
N THR A 388 -13.13 9.65 5.82
CA THR A 388 -12.47 10.96 5.87
C THR A 388 -10.95 10.85 5.93
N LEU A 389 -10.43 9.73 6.44
CA LEU A 389 -9.00 9.42 6.44
C LEU A 389 -8.47 9.01 5.05
N ASN A 390 -9.33 8.57 4.12
CA ASN A 390 -8.92 8.21 2.77
C ASN A 390 -8.23 9.37 2.02
N ASN A 391 -8.58 10.62 2.36
CA ASN A 391 -8.00 11.83 1.78
C ASN A 391 -6.87 12.42 2.64
N MET A 392 -6.72 12.00 3.91
CA MET A 392 -5.72 12.54 4.85
C MET A 392 -4.48 11.65 4.98
N VAL A 393 -4.63 10.37 4.78
CA VAL A 393 -3.51 9.43 4.66
C VAL A 393 -3.07 9.39 3.20
N GLU A 394 -2.74 10.55 2.62
CA GLU A 394 -1.78 10.51 1.53
C GLU A 394 -0.50 9.97 2.16
N PRO A 395 -0.02 8.78 1.77
CA PRO A 395 1.33 8.42 2.11
C PRO A 395 2.18 9.58 1.60
N ASN A 396 3.11 10.08 2.44
CA ASN A 396 4.10 11.04 2.00
C ASN A 396 5.02 10.33 0.99
N LEU A 397 4.50 10.12 -0.22
CA LEU A 397 5.17 9.49 -1.31
C LEU A 397 6.36 10.32 -1.75
N PRO A 398 7.48 9.69 -2.04
CA PRO A 398 8.44 10.33 -2.91
C PRO A 398 7.72 10.69 -4.21
N PRO A 399 7.99 11.84 -4.81
CA PRO A 399 7.37 12.23 -6.07
C PRO A 399 7.69 11.22 -7.17
N PRO A 400 6.85 11.16 -8.23
CA PRO A 400 7.04 10.26 -9.36
C PRO A 400 8.48 10.34 -9.88
N GLY A 401 9.17 9.20 -9.97
CA GLY A 401 10.56 9.09 -10.43
C GLY A 401 11.62 8.93 -9.33
N MET A 402 11.27 8.98 -8.03
CA MET A 402 12.12 8.40 -7.01
C MET A 402 11.65 6.97 -6.73
N GLU A 403 12.38 6.01 -7.21
CA GLU A 403 12.32 4.65 -6.69
C GLU A 403 12.56 4.72 -5.18
N PHE A 404 11.77 3.99 -4.36
CA PHE A 404 12.21 3.65 -3.03
C PHE A 404 13.62 3.10 -3.20
N PRO A 405 14.63 3.59 -2.46
CA PRO A 405 15.92 2.96 -2.50
C PRO A 405 15.66 1.49 -2.18
N GLN A 406 15.84 0.64 -3.18
CA GLN A 406 15.83 -0.80 -2.96
C GLN A 406 16.77 -1.01 -1.80
N ARG A 407 16.31 -1.65 -0.73
CA ARG A 407 17.24 -2.03 0.34
C ARG A 407 18.41 -2.69 -0.37
N PRO A 408 19.66 -2.26 -0.13
CA PRO A 408 20.80 -2.95 -0.72
C PRO A 408 20.64 -4.44 -0.39
N PRO A 409 20.93 -5.34 -1.33
CA PRO A 409 20.90 -6.76 -1.03
C PRO A 409 21.75 -6.97 0.22
N ASP A 410 21.17 -7.60 1.21
CA ASP A 410 21.87 -8.00 2.44
C ASP A 410 23.09 -8.82 1.99
N ARG A 411 24.30 -8.31 2.25
CA ARG A 411 25.55 -9.04 2.10
C ARG A 411 25.74 -9.97 3.26
#